data_0f84ee2298a5b530bad79be57cff4c53
#
_entry.id   0f84ee2298a5b530bad79be57cff4c53
#
_cell.length_a   1.000
_cell.length_b   1.000
_cell.length_c   1.000
_cell.angle_alpha   90.00
_cell.angle_beta   90.00
_cell.angle_gamma   90.00
#
_symmetry.space_group_name_H-M   'P 1'
#
loop_
_entity.id
_entity.type
_entity.pdbx_description
1 polymer ?
#
loop_
_entity_poly.entity_id
_entity_poly.type
_entity_poly.pdbx_seq_one_letter_code
_entity_poly.pdbx_strand_id
1 'polypeptide(L)'
;MPADTPSTIDCAWLLADPGTAPAQANARIVIEGGRIAAINTLPAAPAGPRRLALPALANAHDHARTFRSATLGAYEQPLESWLPYLGLLPGADPYLCAATSFARSVRQGVAHVMVHYTRVQGVGSYLDEVQAVARAARDVGVHIGFAVAMRDRQGIAYCDDATVLAALRPEIRAAVAERLSVRPVAPAQQLAMVEAVAQMVAEAEGGSLAPHVTVQYGPAAVQWCSAPLLEAIAQASADTGRPVHMHLLESRYQRDWADAQYPDGIVRYLDDIGLLSPRLTLAHCTWARPEELALIAERGATIAVNTSSNLGLKSGTAPLPEMLRQSCRVAMGLDGMAFDEDDDALREMRLAYALHRGWGFETSMSRSQLWSFAAQHGRRSVHGSLARSAPEGGRIAVGEPADLVLLNWDALDDDALLPGVDPLDLLLARG
;
A
#
# COMPACT_ATOMS: atom_id res chain seq x y z
N MET A 1 14.38 -2.58 25.16
CA MET A 1 15.69 -1.91 25.23
C MET A 1 15.50 -0.65 26.03
N PRO A 2 16.41 -0.24 26.93
CA PRO A 2 16.28 1.05 27.60
C PRO A 2 16.30 2.15 26.56
N ALA A 3 15.32 3.04 26.60
CA ALA A 3 15.02 4.04 25.58
C ALA A 3 16.04 5.21 25.46
N ASP A 4 17.10 5.23 26.24
CA ASP A 4 17.91 6.44 26.42
C ASP A 4 19.39 6.35 25.98
N THR A 5 19.81 5.23 25.38
CA THR A 5 21.19 5.17 24.87
C THR A 5 21.21 5.53 23.40
N PRO A 6 21.91 6.62 22.98
CA PRO A 6 22.06 6.96 21.59
C PRO A 6 22.65 5.79 20.78
N SER A 7 22.06 5.46 19.67
CA SER A 7 22.64 4.52 18.71
C SER A 7 23.18 5.25 17.49
N THR A 8 24.20 4.69 16.85
CA THR A 8 24.82 5.32 15.68
C THR A 8 24.89 4.33 14.51
N ILE A 9 24.66 4.84 13.30
CA ILE A 9 24.80 4.11 12.07
C ILE A 9 25.82 4.85 11.20
N ASP A 10 26.93 4.18 10.90
CA ASP A 10 27.93 4.68 9.96
C ASP A 10 27.66 4.08 8.58
N CYS A 11 27.69 4.92 7.55
CA CYS A 11 27.45 4.51 6.17
C CYS A 11 28.47 5.16 5.20
N ALA A 12 28.85 4.43 4.18
CA ALA A 12 29.68 4.94 3.09
C ALA A 12 28.93 5.98 2.25
N TRP A 13 27.64 5.77 2.08
CA TRP A 13 26.75 6.67 1.39
C TRP A 13 25.43 6.85 2.13
N LEU A 14 24.96 8.09 2.17
CA LEU A 14 23.65 8.47 2.68
C LEU A 14 22.87 9.15 1.56
N LEU A 15 21.75 8.58 1.17
CA LEU A 15 20.70 9.18 0.35
C LEU A 15 19.63 9.73 1.28
N ALA A 16 19.82 10.93 1.82
CA ALA A 16 18.95 11.50 2.84
C ALA A 16 17.57 11.88 2.29
N ASP A 17 17.51 12.43 1.07
CA ASP A 17 16.30 12.77 0.32
C ASP A 17 16.56 12.47 -1.17
N PRO A 18 16.43 11.18 -1.59
CA PRO A 18 16.85 10.71 -2.89
C PRO A 18 16.18 11.46 -4.04
N GLY A 19 17.00 11.91 -5.01
CA GLY A 19 16.54 12.69 -6.15
C GLY A 19 16.24 14.17 -5.87
N THR A 20 16.27 14.61 -4.60
CA THR A 20 16.11 16.00 -4.19
C THR A 20 17.41 16.57 -3.64
N ALA A 21 18.09 15.84 -2.76
CA ALA A 21 19.38 16.22 -2.21
C ALA A 21 20.51 15.34 -2.75
N PRO A 22 21.74 15.88 -2.88
CA PRO A 22 22.90 15.08 -3.30
C PRO A 22 23.22 14.00 -2.26
N ALA A 23 23.76 12.87 -2.72
CA ALA A 23 24.28 11.82 -1.85
C ALA A 23 25.43 12.34 -0.97
N GLN A 24 25.41 11.99 0.30
CA GLN A 24 26.47 12.35 1.23
C GLN A 24 27.41 11.15 1.46
N ALA A 25 28.69 11.32 1.19
CA ALA A 25 29.71 10.31 1.49
C ALA A 25 30.07 10.32 2.99
N ASN A 26 30.40 9.15 3.52
CA ASN A 26 30.96 8.96 4.85
C ASN A 26 30.11 9.64 5.95
N ALA A 27 28.87 9.23 6.07
CA ALA A 27 27.94 9.82 7.04
C ALA A 27 27.79 8.96 8.31
N ARG A 28 27.57 9.62 9.44
CA ARG A 28 27.09 9.03 10.69
C ARG A 28 25.72 9.56 11.03
N ILE A 29 24.75 8.67 11.19
CA ILE A 29 23.39 8.98 11.65
C ILE A 29 23.33 8.64 13.13
N VAL A 30 22.94 9.61 13.94
CA VAL A 30 22.73 9.45 15.40
C VAL A 30 21.22 9.32 15.64
N ILE A 31 20.81 8.31 16.39
CA ILE A 31 19.42 8.01 16.69
C ILE A 31 19.20 8.05 18.20
N GLU A 32 18.23 8.82 18.64
CA GLU A 32 17.79 8.94 20.02
C GLU A 32 16.27 8.87 20.10
N GLY A 33 15.73 8.03 20.97
CA GLY A 33 14.28 7.88 21.14
C GLY A 33 13.54 7.51 19.85
N GLY A 34 14.18 6.73 18.95
CA GLY A 34 13.59 6.33 17.66
C GLY A 34 13.55 7.44 16.60
N ARG A 35 14.23 8.58 16.84
CA ARG A 35 14.33 9.71 15.92
C ARG A 35 15.78 10.00 15.52
N ILE A 36 15.95 10.62 14.37
CA ILE A 36 17.25 11.14 13.91
C ILE A 36 17.61 12.34 14.78
N ALA A 37 18.62 12.20 15.64
CA ALA A 37 19.12 13.27 16.50
C ALA A 37 20.18 14.14 15.79
N ALA A 38 21.05 13.52 14.97
CA ALA A 38 22.07 14.23 14.20
C ALA A 38 22.49 13.45 12.96
N ILE A 39 23.02 14.18 11.98
CA ILE A 39 23.68 13.63 10.79
C ILE A 39 25.03 14.32 10.67
N ASN A 40 26.12 13.56 10.78
CA ASN A 40 27.49 14.07 10.77
C ASN A 40 28.28 13.52 9.59
N THR A 41 29.20 14.30 9.05
CA THR A 41 30.18 13.81 8.06
C THR A 41 31.38 13.24 8.81
N LEU A 42 31.78 12.01 8.45
CA LEU A 42 32.98 11.39 8.97
C LEU A 42 34.21 11.84 8.18
N PRO A 43 35.39 11.99 8.85
CA PRO A 43 36.62 12.44 8.18
C PRO A 43 37.21 11.40 7.23
N ALA A 44 36.80 10.14 7.36
CA ALA A 44 37.22 9.02 6.52
C ALA A 44 36.10 8.01 6.36
N ALA A 45 36.24 7.11 5.38
CA ALA A 45 35.30 6.01 5.18
C ALA A 45 35.17 5.16 6.47
N PRO A 46 33.95 4.74 6.81
CA PRO A 46 33.71 3.85 7.95
C PRO A 46 34.50 2.55 7.82
N ALA A 47 35.00 2.03 8.95
CA ALA A 47 35.62 0.71 8.98
C ALA A 47 34.54 -0.40 8.82
N GLY A 48 34.90 -1.49 8.13
CA GLY A 48 34.03 -2.64 7.93
C GLY A 48 33.22 -2.57 6.63
N PRO A 49 32.11 -3.36 6.52
CA PRO A 49 31.30 -3.41 5.30
C PRO A 49 30.73 -2.05 4.93
N ARG A 50 30.90 -1.64 3.68
CA ARG A 50 30.33 -0.39 3.19
C ARG A 50 28.81 -0.51 3.11
N ARG A 51 28.09 0.49 3.59
CA ARG A 51 26.63 0.55 3.61
C ARG A 51 26.14 1.77 2.87
N LEU A 52 25.02 1.61 2.15
CA LEU A 52 24.19 2.70 1.66
C LEU A 52 22.98 2.83 2.59
N ALA A 53 22.81 4.01 3.18
CA ALA A 53 21.63 4.32 3.98
C ALA A 53 20.62 5.14 3.15
N LEU A 54 19.34 4.77 3.23
CA LEU A 54 18.23 5.46 2.58
C LEU A 54 16.97 5.39 3.47
N PRO A 55 15.96 6.27 3.26
CA PRO A 55 14.70 6.19 3.98
C PRO A 55 13.98 4.87 3.67
N ALA A 56 13.24 4.34 4.65
CA ALA A 56 12.41 3.18 4.43
C ALA A 56 11.32 3.46 3.40
N LEU A 57 10.99 2.43 2.62
CA LEU A 57 9.92 2.45 1.64
C LEU A 57 8.55 2.22 2.31
N ALA A 58 7.50 2.51 1.58
CA ALA A 58 6.13 2.28 2.00
C ALA A 58 5.35 1.56 0.91
N ASN A 59 4.59 0.54 1.32
CA ASN A 59 3.64 -0.19 0.49
C ASN A 59 2.24 0.37 0.73
N ALA A 60 1.73 1.18 -0.20
CA ALA A 60 0.46 1.91 -0.06
C ALA A 60 -0.78 1.06 -0.35
N HIS A 61 -0.62 -0.19 -0.76
CA HIS A 61 -1.72 -1.12 -0.99
C HIS A 61 -1.24 -2.56 -0.94
N ASP A 62 -1.82 -3.33 -0.01
CA ASP A 62 -1.55 -4.74 0.19
C ASP A 62 -2.73 -5.43 0.89
N HIS A 63 -2.64 -6.74 1.06
CA HIS A 63 -3.65 -7.58 1.71
C HIS A 63 -3.09 -8.48 2.82
N ALA A 64 -1.82 -8.36 3.17
CA ALA A 64 -1.08 -9.22 4.10
C ALA A 64 -1.21 -10.72 3.76
N ARG A 65 -1.19 -11.05 2.47
CA ARG A 65 -1.28 -12.44 2.00
C ARG A 65 0.08 -13.12 2.06
N THR A 66 0.11 -14.36 2.52
CA THR A 66 1.33 -15.16 2.55
C THR A 66 1.38 -16.25 1.49
N PHE A 67 0.23 -16.63 0.93
CA PHE A 67 0.15 -17.66 -0.10
C PHE A 67 0.36 -17.06 -1.49
N ARG A 68 1.22 -17.70 -2.25
CA ARG A 68 1.50 -17.33 -3.65
C ARG A 68 0.37 -17.79 -4.56
N SER A 69 -0.17 -16.89 -5.35
CA SER A 69 -1.28 -17.20 -6.26
C SER A 69 -0.89 -18.20 -7.35
N ALA A 70 0.36 -18.16 -7.81
CA ALA A 70 0.90 -19.11 -8.77
C ALA A 70 0.85 -20.57 -8.28
N THR A 71 0.99 -20.81 -6.98
CA THR A 71 0.90 -22.18 -6.41
C THR A 71 -0.50 -22.78 -6.50
N LEU A 72 -1.52 -21.95 -6.72
CA LEU A 72 -2.90 -22.36 -6.92
C LEU A 72 -3.27 -22.50 -8.41
N GLY A 73 -2.30 -22.30 -9.32
CA GLY A 73 -2.56 -22.22 -10.76
C GLY A 73 -3.18 -20.90 -11.22
N ALA A 74 -3.21 -19.90 -10.36
CA ALA A 74 -3.75 -18.56 -10.65
C ALA A 74 -2.65 -17.64 -11.21
N TYR A 75 -1.98 -18.07 -12.27
CA TYR A 75 -0.94 -17.33 -12.95
C TYR A 75 -1.43 -16.84 -14.32
N GLU A 76 -1.04 -15.62 -14.70
CA GLU A 76 -1.46 -14.98 -15.98
C GLU A 76 -2.98 -14.91 -16.20
N GLN A 77 -3.74 -14.79 -15.13
CA GLN A 77 -5.19 -14.66 -15.20
C GLN A 77 -5.61 -13.18 -15.14
N PRO A 78 -6.62 -12.75 -15.91
CA PRO A 78 -7.29 -11.48 -15.64
C PRO A 78 -7.86 -11.45 -14.22
N LEU A 79 -7.90 -10.26 -13.60
CA LEU A 79 -8.42 -10.07 -12.25
C LEU A 79 -9.73 -10.84 -12.00
N GLU A 80 -10.69 -10.73 -12.90
CA GLU A 80 -12.04 -11.28 -12.76
C GLU A 80 -12.06 -12.81 -12.70
N SER A 81 -11.09 -13.48 -13.34
CA SER A 81 -10.91 -14.94 -13.26
C SER A 81 -9.93 -15.34 -12.15
N TRP A 82 -9.03 -14.43 -11.72
CA TRP A 82 -8.10 -14.67 -10.64
C TRP A 82 -8.77 -14.60 -9.25
N LEU A 83 -9.68 -13.65 -9.03
CA LEU A 83 -10.36 -13.46 -7.73
C LEU A 83 -10.99 -14.74 -7.16
N PRO A 84 -11.68 -15.59 -7.95
CA PRO A 84 -12.25 -16.84 -7.46
C PRO A 84 -11.21 -17.82 -6.88
N TYR A 85 -9.95 -17.79 -7.35
CA TYR A 85 -8.89 -18.64 -6.79
C TYR A 85 -8.57 -18.32 -5.32
N LEU A 86 -8.79 -17.07 -4.89
CA LEU A 86 -8.64 -16.71 -3.49
C LEU A 86 -9.61 -17.49 -2.57
N GLY A 87 -10.75 -17.90 -3.10
CA GLY A 87 -11.70 -18.78 -2.40
C GLY A 87 -11.18 -20.22 -2.21
N LEU A 88 -10.12 -20.63 -2.90
CA LEU A 88 -9.49 -21.95 -2.76
C LEU A 88 -8.39 -21.96 -1.68
N LEU A 89 -7.93 -20.79 -1.23
CA LEU A 89 -6.92 -20.71 -0.19
C LEU A 89 -7.46 -21.31 1.12
N PRO A 90 -6.70 -22.20 1.77
CA PRO A 90 -7.07 -22.72 3.08
C PRO A 90 -7.07 -21.60 4.12
N GLY A 91 -7.87 -21.75 5.17
CA GLY A 91 -7.71 -20.95 6.39
C GLY A 91 -6.39 -21.36 7.07
N ALA A 92 -5.66 -20.37 7.57
CA ALA A 92 -4.41 -20.59 8.29
C ALA A 92 -4.35 -19.65 9.50
N ASP A 93 -3.39 -19.85 10.37
CA ASP A 93 -3.19 -18.99 11.53
C ASP A 93 -2.97 -17.53 11.07
N PRO A 94 -3.84 -16.57 11.44
CA PRO A 94 -3.79 -15.19 10.95
C PRO A 94 -2.53 -14.45 11.42
N TYR A 95 -1.97 -14.79 12.61
CA TYR A 95 -0.72 -14.22 13.06
C TYR A 95 0.45 -14.67 12.17
N LEU A 96 0.56 -15.97 11.89
CA LEU A 96 1.63 -16.49 11.04
C LEU A 96 1.53 -15.98 9.61
N CYS A 97 0.32 -15.87 9.06
CA CYS A 97 0.11 -15.29 7.74
C CYS A 97 0.63 -13.85 7.68
N ALA A 98 0.18 -13.00 8.60
CA ALA A 98 0.56 -11.60 8.64
C ALA A 98 2.05 -11.42 8.96
N ALA A 99 2.58 -12.13 9.97
CA ALA A 99 3.99 -12.04 10.34
C ALA A 99 4.92 -12.46 9.19
N THR A 100 4.56 -13.49 8.42
CA THR A 100 5.34 -13.92 7.25
C THR A 100 5.32 -12.86 6.15
N SER A 101 4.16 -12.25 5.86
CA SER A 101 4.02 -11.17 4.89
C SER A 101 4.85 -9.96 5.33
N PHE A 102 4.68 -9.49 6.56
CA PHE A 102 5.39 -8.32 7.08
C PHE A 102 6.91 -8.53 7.18
N ALA A 103 7.36 -9.72 7.60
CA ALA A 103 8.78 -10.04 7.64
C ALA A 103 9.41 -10.02 6.23
N ARG A 104 8.66 -10.44 5.21
CA ARG A 104 9.08 -10.33 3.81
C ARG A 104 9.20 -8.87 3.40
N SER A 105 8.16 -8.06 3.66
CA SER A 105 8.16 -6.62 3.35
C SER A 105 9.33 -5.88 4.03
N VAL A 106 9.60 -6.15 5.33
CA VAL A 106 10.75 -5.55 6.06
C VAL A 106 12.08 -5.92 5.42
N ARG A 107 12.26 -7.17 5.04
CA ARG A 107 13.49 -7.62 4.37
C ARG A 107 13.73 -6.92 3.03
N GLN A 108 12.67 -6.44 2.40
CA GLN A 108 12.68 -5.69 1.14
C GLN A 108 12.61 -4.16 1.34
N GLY A 109 12.90 -3.70 2.57
CA GLY A 109 13.03 -2.28 2.87
C GLY A 109 11.74 -1.52 3.14
N VAL A 110 10.62 -2.21 3.34
CA VAL A 110 9.32 -1.58 3.64
C VAL A 110 9.09 -1.53 5.15
N ALA A 111 8.84 -0.34 5.70
CA ALA A 111 8.49 -0.16 7.11
C ALA A 111 7.01 0.20 7.35
N HIS A 112 6.28 0.56 6.30
CA HIS A 112 4.88 1.00 6.37
C HIS A 112 4.07 0.25 5.33
N VAL A 113 3.03 -0.48 5.75
CA VAL A 113 2.22 -1.35 4.88
C VAL A 113 0.74 -1.02 5.04
N MET A 114 0.06 -0.71 3.93
CA MET A 114 -1.40 -0.65 3.89
C MET A 114 -1.97 -2.05 3.75
N VAL A 115 -2.76 -2.49 4.70
CA VAL A 115 -3.42 -3.79 4.70
C VAL A 115 -4.92 -3.60 4.48
N HIS A 116 -5.38 -3.79 3.25
CA HIS A 116 -6.80 -3.93 2.98
C HIS A 116 -7.22 -5.38 3.22
N TYR A 117 -7.74 -5.66 4.43
CA TYR A 117 -7.97 -7.03 4.89
C TYR A 117 -9.24 -7.64 4.28
N THR A 118 -9.22 -7.83 2.95
CA THR A 118 -10.38 -8.30 2.16
C THR A 118 -10.70 -9.79 2.33
N ARG A 119 -9.80 -10.58 2.91
CA ARG A 119 -9.98 -12.00 3.13
C ARG A 119 -9.63 -12.38 4.55
N VAL A 120 -10.62 -12.83 5.30
CA VAL A 120 -10.44 -13.45 6.62
C VAL A 120 -9.95 -14.90 6.48
N GLN A 121 -9.20 -15.38 7.46
CA GLN A 121 -8.74 -16.78 7.53
C GLN A 121 -9.87 -17.72 8.00
N GLY A 122 -10.83 -17.21 8.78
CA GLY A 122 -11.99 -17.98 9.25
C GLY A 122 -11.65 -18.98 10.36
N VAL A 123 -10.55 -18.75 11.09
CA VAL A 123 -10.08 -19.64 12.16
C VAL A 123 -10.63 -19.22 13.53
N GLY A 124 -11.04 -17.96 13.68
CA GLY A 124 -11.60 -17.38 14.89
C GLY A 124 -12.64 -16.31 14.59
N SER A 125 -12.97 -15.46 15.56
CA SER A 125 -13.76 -14.29 15.29
C SER A 125 -12.98 -13.26 14.48
N TYR A 126 -13.68 -12.34 13.79
CA TYR A 126 -12.99 -11.28 13.04
C TYR A 126 -12.07 -10.44 13.92
N LEU A 127 -12.49 -10.11 15.14
CA LEU A 127 -11.68 -9.34 16.09
C LEU A 127 -10.42 -10.10 16.54
N ASP A 128 -10.51 -11.42 16.76
CA ASP A 128 -9.35 -12.25 17.09
C ASP A 128 -8.34 -12.26 15.94
N GLU A 129 -8.82 -12.36 14.70
CA GLU A 129 -7.94 -12.30 13.52
C GLU A 129 -7.26 -10.92 13.40
N VAL A 130 -8.00 -9.82 13.57
CA VAL A 130 -7.43 -8.48 13.52
C VAL A 130 -6.40 -8.27 14.63
N GLN A 131 -6.68 -8.75 15.84
CA GLN A 131 -5.72 -8.70 16.95
C GLN A 131 -4.45 -9.48 16.63
N ALA A 132 -4.58 -10.65 16.01
CA ALA A 132 -3.45 -11.46 15.57
C ALA A 132 -2.59 -10.74 14.51
N VAL A 133 -3.23 -10.08 13.53
CA VAL A 133 -2.54 -9.26 12.52
C VAL A 133 -1.83 -8.05 13.17
N ALA A 134 -2.49 -7.36 14.11
CA ALA A 134 -1.91 -6.23 14.83
C ALA A 134 -0.70 -6.64 15.68
N ARG A 135 -0.78 -7.80 16.34
CA ARG A 135 0.38 -8.40 17.07
C ARG A 135 1.53 -8.72 16.13
N ALA A 136 1.25 -9.29 14.96
CA ALA A 136 2.26 -9.56 13.96
C ALA A 136 2.97 -8.28 13.49
N ALA A 137 2.23 -7.18 13.28
CA ALA A 137 2.81 -5.89 12.94
C ALA A 137 3.75 -5.36 14.01
N ARG A 138 3.34 -5.41 15.28
CA ARG A 138 4.18 -5.04 16.43
C ARG A 138 5.44 -5.92 16.54
N ASP A 139 5.27 -7.23 16.47
CA ASP A 139 6.36 -8.18 16.72
C ASP A 139 7.40 -8.17 15.59
N VAL A 140 6.99 -7.88 14.36
CA VAL A 140 7.89 -7.66 13.22
C VAL A 140 8.47 -6.24 13.22
N GLY A 141 7.78 -5.29 13.83
CA GLY A 141 8.23 -3.89 13.91
C GLY A 141 7.84 -3.03 12.72
N VAL A 142 6.72 -3.35 12.04
CA VAL A 142 6.15 -2.50 10.99
C VAL A 142 5.01 -1.65 11.52
N HIS A 143 4.70 -0.56 10.81
CA HIS A 143 3.44 0.15 10.99
C HIS A 143 2.47 -0.20 9.86
N ILE A 144 1.24 -0.57 10.22
CA ILE A 144 0.20 -0.90 9.24
C ILE A 144 -0.95 0.10 9.27
N GLY A 145 -1.44 0.48 8.08
CA GLY A 145 -2.77 0.99 7.89
C GLY A 145 -3.70 -0.22 7.74
N PHE A 146 -4.59 -0.44 8.70
CA PHE A 146 -5.51 -1.57 8.65
C PHE A 146 -6.89 -1.12 8.17
N ALA A 147 -7.19 -1.36 6.88
CA ALA A 147 -8.49 -1.07 6.30
C ALA A 147 -9.45 -2.26 6.53
N VAL A 148 -10.44 -2.03 7.40
CA VAL A 148 -11.48 -3.01 7.72
C VAL A 148 -12.35 -3.19 6.49
N ALA A 149 -12.29 -4.37 5.86
CA ALA A 149 -13.00 -4.61 4.61
C ALA A 149 -14.51 -4.55 4.76
N MET A 150 -15.15 -3.77 3.90
CA MET A 150 -16.59 -3.50 3.90
C MET A 150 -17.15 -3.77 2.50
N ARG A 151 -18.23 -4.56 2.44
CA ARG A 151 -18.98 -4.83 1.21
C ARG A 151 -20.33 -5.42 1.54
N ASP A 152 -21.32 -5.25 0.67
CA ASP A 152 -22.68 -5.72 0.90
C ASP A 152 -23.41 -6.17 -0.38
N ARG A 153 -22.73 -6.21 -1.54
CA ARG A 153 -23.32 -6.64 -2.82
C ARG A 153 -22.30 -7.27 -3.77
N GLN A 154 -22.80 -8.01 -4.77
CA GLN A 154 -22.06 -8.51 -5.94
C GLN A 154 -20.80 -9.31 -5.57
N GLY A 155 -20.99 -10.47 -4.94
CA GLY A 155 -19.88 -11.29 -4.45
C GLY A 155 -19.10 -12.02 -5.55
N ILE A 156 -19.75 -12.38 -6.65
CA ILE A 156 -19.20 -13.30 -7.67
C ILE A 156 -18.66 -12.53 -8.88
N ALA A 157 -19.41 -11.53 -9.37
CA ALA A 157 -19.04 -10.73 -10.54
C ALA A 157 -19.57 -9.29 -10.39
N TYR A 158 -19.50 -8.46 -11.44
CA TYR A 158 -20.01 -7.07 -11.42
C TYR A 158 -21.51 -6.99 -11.75
N CYS A 159 -22.27 -7.97 -11.31
CA CYS A 159 -23.73 -8.02 -11.41
C CYS A 159 -24.30 -8.82 -10.24
N ASP A 160 -25.63 -8.92 -10.20
CA ASP A 160 -26.34 -9.67 -9.16
C ASP A 160 -25.91 -11.14 -9.10
N ASP A 161 -25.58 -11.64 -7.90
CA ASP A 161 -25.11 -13.01 -7.66
C ASP A 161 -26.13 -14.07 -8.17
N ALA A 162 -27.44 -13.81 -8.03
CA ALA A 162 -28.46 -14.75 -8.51
C ALA A 162 -28.43 -14.90 -10.04
N THR A 163 -28.17 -13.80 -10.75
CA THR A 163 -28.00 -13.82 -12.22
C THR A 163 -26.80 -14.68 -12.62
N VAL A 164 -25.66 -14.51 -11.93
CA VAL A 164 -24.46 -15.32 -12.21
C VAL A 164 -24.71 -16.79 -11.92
N LEU A 165 -25.28 -17.09 -10.75
CA LEU A 165 -25.58 -18.47 -10.35
C LEU A 165 -26.53 -19.17 -11.32
N ALA A 166 -27.54 -18.44 -11.84
CA ALA A 166 -28.46 -19.00 -12.84
C ALA A 166 -27.74 -19.41 -14.15
N ALA A 167 -26.69 -18.69 -14.53
CA ALA A 167 -25.89 -18.98 -15.74
C ALA A 167 -24.89 -20.14 -15.56
N LEU A 168 -24.58 -20.54 -14.34
CA LEU A 168 -23.65 -21.65 -14.07
C LEU A 168 -24.32 -23.01 -14.28
N ARG A 169 -23.51 -24.03 -14.54
CA ARG A 169 -23.95 -25.42 -14.55
C ARG A 169 -24.51 -25.81 -13.18
N PRO A 170 -25.64 -26.56 -13.12
CA PRO A 170 -26.31 -26.89 -11.86
C PRO A 170 -25.39 -27.50 -10.80
N GLU A 171 -24.43 -28.36 -11.24
CA GLU A 171 -23.58 -29.14 -10.35
C GLU A 171 -22.64 -28.30 -9.49
N ILE A 172 -22.30 -27.07 -9.94
CA ILE A 172 -21.35 -26.19 -9.24
C ILE A 172 -22.04 -25.02 -8.53
N ARG A 173 -23.33 -24.75 -8.78
CA ARG A 173 -24.05 -23.57 -8.25
C ARG A 173 -23.98 -23.46 -6.74
N ALA A 174 -24.27 -24.57 -6.03
CA ALA A 174 -24.29 -24.57 -4.57
C ALA A 174 -22.92 -24.24 -3.98
N ALA A 175 -21.84 -24.86 -4.51
CA ALA A 175 -20.48 -24.62 -4.04
C ALA A 175 -20.02 -23.19 -4.33
N VAL A 176 -20.38 -22.63 -5.50
CA VAL A 176 -20.06 -21.24 -5.85
C VAL A 176 -20.84 -20.27 -4.95
N ALA A 177 -22.14 -20.52 -4.74
CA ALA A 177 -22.96 -19.68 -3.86
C ALA A 177 -22.41 -19.65 -2.44
N GLU A 178 -22.05 -20.81 -1.88
CA GLU A 178 -21.51 -20.92 -0.53
C GLU A 178 -20.20 -20.15 -0.35
N ARG A 179 -19.31 -20.19 -1.36
CA ARG A 179 -17.95 -19.65 -1.23
C ARG A 179 -17.80 -18.20 -1.66
N LEU A 180 -18.59 -17.76 -2.63
CA LEU A 180 -18.36 -16.47 -3.29
C LEU A 180 -19.50 -15.46 -3.13
N SER A 181 -20.76 -15.90 -2.84
CA SER A 181 -21.85 -14.95 -2.64
C SER A 181 -21.65 -14.11 -1.38
N VAL A 182 -21.98 -12.83 -1.50
CA VAL A 182 -21.98 -11.92 -0.36
C VAL A 182 -23.25 -12.05 0.44
N ARG A 183 -23.12 -12.17 1.76
CA ARG A 183 -24.24 -11.99 2.69
C ARG A 183 -24.31 -10.52 3.05
N PRO A 184 -25.37 -9.79 2.64
CA PRO A 184 -25.51 -8.38 2.98
C PRO A 184 -25.52 -8.16 4.49
N VAL A 185 -24.68 -7.22 4.94
CA VAL A 185 -24.64 -6.75 6.33
C VAL A 185 -24.98 -5.27 6.32
N ALA A 186 -25.88 -4.85 7.21
CA ALA A 186 -26.34 -3.46 7.27
C ALA A 186 -25.16 -2.49 7.46
N PRO A 187 -25.17 -1.30 6.82
CA PRO A 187 -24.08 -0.31 6.94
C PRO A 187 -23.71 0.01 8.39
N ALA A 188 -24.72 0.21 9.26
CA ALA A 188 -24.48 0.50 10.68
C ALA A 188 -23.71 -0.61 11.41
N GLN A 189 -23.94 -1.88 11.07
CA GLN A 189 -23.21 -3.00 11.67
C GLN A 189 -21.76 -3.06 11.15
N GLN A 190 -21.53 -2.74 9.88
CA GLN A 190 -20.17 -2.67 9.32
C GLN A 190 -19.39 -1.52 9.93
N LEU A 191 -19.99 -0.34 10.10
CA LEU A 191 -19.36 0.78 10.82
C LEU A 191 -19.06 0.44 12.28
N ALA A 192 -20.00 -0.20 12.99
CA ALA A 192 -19.77 -0.65 14.36
C ALA A 192 -18.61 -1.64 14.49
N MET A 193 -18.36 -2.48 13.47
CA MET A 193 -17.19 -3.36 13.44
C MET A 193 -15.87 -2.55 13.32
N VAL A 194 -15.85 -1.48 12.53
CA VAL A 194 -14.67 -0.61 12.44
C VAL A 194 -14.36 0.04 13.78
N GLU A 195 -15.39 0.50 14.51
CA GLU A 195 -15.22 1.07 15.86
C GLU A 195 -14.75 0.01 16.87
N ALA A 196 -15.29 -1.22 16.81
CA ALA A 196 -14.85 -2.32 17.65
C ALA A 196 -13.35 -2.69 17.39
N VAL A 197 -12.93 -2.67 16.12
CA VAL A 197 -11.51 -2.86 15.76
C VAL A 197 -10.66 -1.72 16.32
N ALA A 198 -11.11 -0.47 16.20
CA ALA A 198 -10.36 0.68 16.70
C ALA A 198 -10.22 0.64 18.22
N GLN A 199 -11.27 0.28 18.93
CA GLN A 199 -11.25 0.10 20.37
C GLN A 199 -10.31 -1.05 20.78
N MET A 200 -10.42 -2.20 20.11
CA MET A 200 -9.54 -3.36 20.37
C MET A 200 -8.07 -2.98 20.17
N VAL A 201 -7.71 -2.29 19.09
CA VAL A 201 -6.32 -1.85 18.83
C VAL A 201 -5.83 -0.90 19.94
N ALA A 202 -6.70 0.00 20.42
CA ALA A 202 -6.33 0.97 21.47
C ALA A 202 -6.13 0.33 22.84
N GLU A 203 -6.89 -0.72 23.18
CA GLU A 203 -6.97 -1.27 24.54
C GLU A 203 -6.25 -2.61 24.70
N ALA A 204 -6.20 -3.44 23.67
CA ALA A 204 -5.61 -4.78 23.75
C ALA A 204 -4.13 -4.73 24.14
N GLU A 205 -3.74 -5.70 24.96
CA GLU A 205 -2.36 -5.87 25.45
C GLU A 205 -1.78 -4.59 26.09
N GLY A 206 -2.62 -3.86 26.82
CA GLY A 206 -2.22 -2.62 27.50
C GLY A 206 -1.91 -1.47 26.53
N GLY A 207 -2.51 -1.45 25.34
CA GLY A 207 -2.31 -0.42 24.32
C GLY A 207 -1.05 -0.58 23.49
N SER A 208 -0.34 -1.71 23.62
CA SER A 208 0.93 -1.93 22.89
C SER A 208 0.76 -2.08 21.37
N LEU A 209 -0.46 -2.30 20.88
CA LEU A 209 -0.75 -2.42 19.46
C LEU A 209 -0.97 -1.07 18.77
N ALA A 210 -1.48 -0.07 19.49
CA ALA A 210 -1.84 1.25 18.96
C ALA A 210 -0.71 1.97 18.21
N PRO A 211 0.57 1.92 18.63
CA PRO A 211 1.66 2.55 17.89
C PRO A 211 1.94 1.92 16.52
N HIS A 212 1.45 0.71 16.27
CA HIS A 212 1.72 -0.07 15.06
C HIS A 212 0.56 -0.13 14.07
N VAL A 213 -0.62 0.38 14.44
CA VAL A 213 -1.84 0.20 13.62
C VAL A 213 -2.64 1.49 13.51
N THR A 214 -2.87 1.93 12.29
CA THR A 214 -3.86 2.97 11.97
C THR A 214 -5.10 2.33 11.36
N VAL A 215 -6.21 2.31 12.09
CA VAL A 215 -7.46 1.71 11.59
C VAL A 215 -8.11 2.62 10.55
N GLN A 216 -8.57 2.04 9.45
CA GLN A 216 -9.17 2.74 8.32
C GLN A 216 -10.48 2.07 7.89
N TYR A 217 -11.40 2.83 7.25
CA TYR A 217 -12.54 2.25 6.55
C TYR A 217 -12.05 1.62 5.24
N GLY A 218 -12.51 0.41 4.93
CA GLY A 218 -12.08 -0.36 3.77
C GLY A 218 -13.22 -0.79 2.86
N PRO A 219 -14.02 0.13 2.24
CA PRO A 219 -14.96 -0.30 1.20
C PRO A 219 -14.18 -1.00 0.09
N ALA A 220 -14.62 -2.22 -0.26
CA ALA A 220 -13.84 -3.06 -1.18
C ALA A 220 -13.66 -2.37 -2.55
N ALA A 221 -14.76 -1.88 -3.13
CA ALA A 221 -14.80 -0.99 -4.30
C ALA A 221 -16.25 -0.55 -4.52
N VAL A 222 -16.49 0.41 -5.41
CA VAL A 222 -17.84 0.92 -5.70
C VAL A 222 -18.77 -0.19 -6.18
N GLN A 223 -18.29 -1.11 -7.04
CA GLN A 223 -19.10 -2.21 -7.55
C GLN A 223 -19.51 -3.24 -6.50
N TRP A 224 -18.83 -3.28 -5.36
CA TRP A 224 -19.07 -4.23 -4.27
C TRP A 224 -19.75 -3.62 -3.04
N CYS A 225 -20.03 -2.32 -3.07
CA CYS A 225 -20.70 -1.59 -2.02
C CYS A 225 -21.98 -0.94 -2.52
N SER A 226 -23.03 -0.98 -1.71
CA SER A 226 -24.25 -0.24 -2.00
C SER A 226 -24.05 1.26 -1.79
N ALA A 227 -24.88 2.10 -2.44
CA ALA A 227 -24.85 3.54 -2.23
C ALA A 227 -25.05 3.91 -0.74
N PRO A 228 -26.02 3.34 0.02
CA PRO A 228 -26.14 3.61 1.45
C PRO A 228 -24.89 3.27 2.27
N LEU A 229 -24.14 2.23 1.90
CA LEU A 229 -22.90 1.88 2.58
C LEU A 229 -21.81 2.92 2.29
N LEU A 230 -21.62 3.33 1.03
CA LEU A 230 -20.61 4.32 0.65
C LEU A 230 -20.91 5.70 1.26
N GLU A 231 -22.17 6.13 1.26
CA GLU A 231 -22.64 7.38 1.91
C GLU A 231 -22.38 7.34 3.43
N ALA A 232 -22.70 6.22 4.08
CA ALA A 232 -22.46 6.05 5.51
C ALA A 232 -20.95 6.08 5.84
N ILE A 233 -20.09 5.51 5.00
CA ILE A 233 -18.62 5.57 5.14
C ILE A 233 -18.13 7.00 4.93
N ALA A 234 -18.64 7.71 3.92
CA ALA A 234 -18.26 9.10 3.65
C ALA A 234 -18.55 10.00 4.86
N GLN A 235 -19.76 9.88 5.42
CA GLN A 235 -20.15 10.62 6.61
C GLN A 235 -19.30 10.24 7.82
N ALA A 236 -19.12 8.95 8.10
CA ALA A 236 -18.33 8.48 9.23
C ALA A 236 -16.86 8.90 9.12
N SER A 237 -16.28 8.88 7.91
CA SER A 237 -14.91 9.39 7.68
C SER A 237 -14.82 10.90 7.90
N ALA A 238 -15.82 11.67 7.49
CA ALA A 238 -15.87 13.11 7.73
C ALA A 238 -15.94 13.43 9.24
N ASP A 239 -16.80 12.72 9.98
CA ASP A 239 -17.04 12.94 11.41
C ASP A 239 -15.84 12.53 12.28
N THR A 240 -15.20 11.41 11.96
CA THR A 240 -14.09 10.85 12.76
C THR A 240 -12.70 11.30 12.29
N GLY A 241 -12.57 11.81 11.08
CA GLY A 241 -11.29 12.05 10.43
C GLY A 241 -10.54 10.77 10.01
N ARG A 242 -11.13 9.58 10.22
CA ARG A 242 -10.51 8.29 9.90
C ARG A 242 -10.35 8.12 8.40
N PRO A 243 -9.16 7.64 7.93
CA PRO A 243 -8.91 7.42 6.51
C PRO A 243 -9.79 6.33 5.90
N VAL A 244 -9.87 6.37 4.58
CA VAL A 244 -10.57 5.38 3.75
C VAL A 244 -9.61 4.82 2.72
N HIS A 245 -9.65 3.51 2.50
CA HIS A 245 -8.88 2.84 1.46
C HIS A 245 -9.78 1.95 0.62
N MET A 246 -9.76 2.10 -0.71
CA MET A 246 -10.61 1.30 -1.61
C MET A 246 -9.97 1.09 -2.98
N HIS A 247 -10.36 0.01 -3.69
CA HIS A 247 -10.01 -0.21 -5.09
C HIS A 247 -10.89 0.64 -6.01
N LEU A 248 -10.30 1.14 -7.09
CA LEU A 248 -11.05 1.88 -8.10
C LEU A 248 -10.48 1.67 -9.50
N LEU A 249 -11.33 1.29 -10.46
CA LEU A 249 -11.01 1.24 -11.89
C LEU A 249 -9.72 0.46 -12.20
N GLU A 250 -9.55 -0.69 -11.55
CA GLU A 250 -8.37 -1.52 -11.71
C GLU A 250 -8.30 -2.16 -13.09
N SER A 251 -9.40 -2.78 -13.55
CA SER A 251 -9.47 -3.47 -14.83
C SER A 251 -10.37 -2.73 -15.83
N ARG A 252 -10.21 -3.06 -17.13
CA ARG A 252 -11.10 -2.56 -18.16
C ARG A 252 -12.56 -2.94 -17.90
N TYR A 253 -12.81 -4.12 -17.37
CA TYR A 253 -14.18 -4.57 -17.08
C TYR A 253 -14.82 -3.76 -15.94
N GLN A 254 -14.04 -3.31 -14.97
CA GLN A 254 -14.51 -2.34 -13.98
C GLN A 254 -14.82 -0.99 -14.61
N ARG A 255 -14.03 -0.54 -15.60
CA ARG A 255 -14.31 0.70 -16.35
C ARG A 255 -15.61 0.59 -17.13
N ASP A 256 -15.79 -0.50 -17.89
CA ASP A 256 -17.00 -0.72 -18.67
C ASP A 256 -18.25 -0.78 -17.79
N TRP A 257 -18.14 -1.43 -16.61
CA TRP A 257 -19.19 -1.46 -15.59
C TRP A 257 -19.48 -0.05 -15.03
N ALA A 258 -18.44 0.71 -14.72
CA ALA A 258 -18.58 2.05 -14.18
C ALA A 258 -19.28 3.00 -15.16
N ASP A 259 -18.93 2.96 -16.45
CA ASP A 259 -19.58 3.78 -17.49
C ASP A 259 -21.07 3.44 -17.65
N ALA A 260 -21.43 2.17 -17.49
CA ALA A 260 -22.82 1.73 -17.56
C ALA A 260 -23.65 2.14 -16.31
N GLN A 261 -23.04 2.17 -15.13
CA GLN A 261 -23.74 2.47 -13.88
C GLN A 261 -23.71 3.97 -13.50
N TYR A 262 -22.66 4.68 -13.90
CA TYR A 262 -22.41 6.07 -13.55
C TYR A 262 -22.11 6.89 -14.81
N PRO A 263 -23.13 7.22 -15.64
CA PRO A 263 -22.95 7.95 -16.89
C PRO A 263 -22.32 9.33 -16.72
N ASP A 264 -22.50 9.97 -15.54
CA ASP A 264 -21.89 11.25 -15.19
C ASP A 264 -20.47 11.10 -14.59
N GLY A 265 -19.97 9.86 -14.49
CA GLY A 265 -18.63 9.51 -14.01
C GLY A 265 -18.60 8.97 -12.57
N ILE A 266 -17.91 7.84 -12.39
CA ILE A 266 -17.80 7.18 -11.09
C ILE A 266 -17.01 8.03 -10.07
N VAL A 267 -16.01 8.79 -10.49
CA VAL A 267 -15.24 9.68 -9.60
C VAL A 267 -16.08 10.89 -9.20
N ARG A 268 -16.93 11.40 -10.11
CA ARG A 268 -17.93 12.44 -9.79
C ARG A 268 -18.90 11.94 -8.73
N TYR A 269 -19.40 10.71 -8.85
CA TYR A 269 -20.26 10.11 -7.83
C TYR A 269 -19.59 10.07 -6.45
N LEU A 270 -18.30 9.69 -6.38
CA LEU A 270 -17.55 9.69 -5.11
C LEU A 270 -17.37 11.10 -4.53
N ASP A 271 -17.24 12.11 -5.38
CA ASP A 271 -17.20 13.52 -4.98
C ASP A 271 -18.56 13.98 -4.44
N ASP A 272 -19.63 13.68 -5.16
CA ASP A 272 -21.00 14.09 -4.81
C ASP A 272 -21.45 13.55 -3.44
N ILE A 273 -21.05 12.32 -3.08
CA ILE A 273 -21.31 11.74 -1.75
C ILE A 273 -20.31 12.17 -0.67
N GLY A 274 -19.31 13.00 -1.00
CA GLY A 274 -18.30 13.51 -0.07
C GLY A 274 -17.22 12.48 0.33
N LEU A 275 -17.14 11.35 -0.34
CA LEU A 275 -16.11 10.34 -0.08
C LEU A 275 -14.76 10.73 -0.69
N LEU A 276 -14.77 11.41 -1.85
CA LEU A 276 -13.54 11.88 -2.50
C LEU A 276 -12.94 13.06 -1.70
N SER A 277 -11.92 12.77 -0.91
CA SER A 277 -11.34 13.72 0.04
C SER A 277 -9.86 13.40 0.29
N PRO A 278 -9.09 14.29 0.98
CA PRO A 278 -7.70 14.01 1.31
C PRO A 278 -7.48 12.77 2.22
N ARG A 279 -8.55 12.24 2.80
CA ARG A 279 -8.51 11.01 3.61
C ARG A 279 -8.65 9.74 2.79
N LEU A 280 -9.01 9.84 1.49
CA LEU A 280 -9.23 8.70 0.61
C LEU A 280 -7.94 8.29 -0.10
N THR A 281 -7.62 7.01 -0.06
CA THR A 281 -6.64 6.35 -0.93
C THR A 281 -7.36 5.40 -1.88
N LEU A 282 -7.12 5.58 -3.17
CA LEU A 282 -7.67 4.80 -4.27
C LEU A 282 -6.60 3.87 -4.83
N ALA A 283 -6.77 2.56 -4.68
CA ALA A 283 -5.86 1.60 -5.28
C ALA A 283 -6.13 1.45 -6.78
N HIS A 284 -5.06 1.34 -7.55
CA HIS A 284 -4.96 1.16 -9.00
C HIS A 284 -5.27 2.40 -9.85
N CYS A 285 -6.52 2.79 -10.03
CA CYS A 285 -6.94 3.81 -10.97
C CYS A 285 -6.35 3.62 -12.39
N THR A 286 -6.12 2.36 -12.79
CA THR A 286 -5.47 1.98 -14.06
C THR A 286 -6.24 2.51 -15.27
N TRP A 287 -7.57 2.55 -15.16
CA TRP A 287 -8.49 2.99 -16.21
C TRP A 287 -9.16 4.33 -15.90
N ALA A 288 -8.57 5.13 -15.02
CA ALA A 288 -9.06 6.49 -14.78
C ALA A 288 -8.73 7.40 -15.97
N ARG A 289 -9.67 8.29 -16.28
CA ARG A 289 -9.57 9.27 -17.39
C ARG A 289 -8.91 10.57 -16.92
N PRO A 290 -8.36 11.39 -17.81
CA PRO A 290 -7.69 12.64 -17.43
C PRO A 290 -8.56 13.58 -16.59
N GLU A 291 -9.85 13.73 -16.92
CA GLU A 291 -10.79 14.55 -16.16
C GLU A 291 -11.10 13.99 -14.76
N GLU A 292 -11.11 12.67 -14.61
CA GLU A 292 -11.26 12.00 -13.32
C GLU A 292 -10.00 12.19 -12.47
N LEU A 293 -8.82 12.08 -13.08
CA LEU A 293 -7.54 12.34 -12.42
C LEU A 293 -7.40 13.78 -11.95
N ALA A 294 -7.86 14.74 -12.76
CA ALA A 294 -7.90 16.16 -12.38
C ALA A 294 -8.77 16.38 -11.13
N LEU A 295 -9.96 15.77 -11.08
CA LEU A 295 -10.85 15.84 -9.91
C LEU A 295 -10.25 15.17 -8.67
N ILE A 296 -9.62 14.00 -8.82
CA ILE A 296 -8.91 13.31 -7.74
C ILE A 296 -7.81 14.21 -7.15
N ALA A 297 -7.03 14.85 -8.03
CA ALA A 297 -5.97 15.76 -7.62
C ALA A 297 -6.53 17.00 -6.89
N GLU A 298 -7.59 17.61 -7.42
CA GLU A 298 -8.28 18.78 -6.82
C GLU A 298 -8.76 18.48 -5.40
N ARG A 299 -9.34 17.30 -5.18
CA ARG A 299 -9.83 16.87 -3.85
C ARG A 299 -8.72 16.35 -2.95
N GLY A 300 -7.50 16.20 -3.47
CA GLY A 300 -6.30 15.80 -2.70
C GLY A 300 -6.30 14.35 -2.23
N ALA A 301 -7.08 13.48 -2.86
CA ALA A 301 -7.03 12.03 -2.62
C ALA A 301 -5.69 11.45 -3.11
N THR A 302 -5.31 10.29 -2.59
CA THR A 302 -4.08 9.59 -2.98
C THR A 302 -4.42 8.41 -3.90
N ILE A 303 -3.61 8.17 -4.92
CA ILE A 303 -3.71 6.99 -5.78
C ILE A 303 -2.56 6.04 -5.43
N ALA A 304 -2.85 4.79 -5.09
CA ALA A 304 -1.86 3.74 -4.91
C ALA A 304 -1.73 2.94 -6.22
N VAL A 305 -0.61 3.10 -6.92
CA VAL A 305 -0.33 2.41 -8.19
C VAL A 305 0.41 1.11 -7.90
N ASN A 306 -0.11 0.00 -8.41
CA ASN A 306 0.38 -1.36 -8.19
C ASN A 306 0.89 -1.93 -9.52
N THR A 307 2.10 -1.54 -9.93
CA THR A 307 2.59 -1.75 -11.30
C THR A 307 2.70 -3.22 -11.66
N SER A 308 3.37 -4.01 -10.82
CA SER A 308 3.58 -5.45 -11.06
C SER A 308 2.26 -6.23 -11.01
N SER A 309 1.40 -5.93 -10.04
CA SER A 309 0.07 -6.53 -9.92
C SER A 309 -0.79 -6.24 -11.15
N ASN A 310 -0.86 -4.98 -11.58
CA ASN A 310 -1.62 -4.59 -12.76
C ASN A 310 -1.18 -5.34 -14.02
N LEU A 311 0.13 -5.56 -14.19
CA LEU A 311 0.69 -6.32 -15.30
C LEU A 311 0.36 -7.83 -15.16
N GLY A 312 0.58 -8.41 -13.99
CA GLY A 312 0.35 -9.82 -13.71
C GLY A 312 -1.11 -10.24 -13.85
N LEU A 313 -2.02 -9.38 -13.41
CA LEU A 313 -3.48 -9.58 -13.50
C LEU A 313 -4.08 -9.09 -14.83
N LYS A 314 -3.23 -8.71 -15.80
CA LYS A 314 -3.68 -8.19 -17.10
C LYS A 314 -4.65 -7.01 -16.98
N SER A 315 -4.56 -6.28 -15.87
CA SER A 315 -5.38 -5.09 -15.61
C SER A 315 -5.00 -3.92 -16.51
N GLY A 316 -3.76 -3.88 -16.98
CA GLY A 316 -3.22 -2.83 -17.85
C GLY A 316 -2.05 -2.08 -17.22
N THR A 317 -1.71 -0.94 -17.79
CA THR A 317 -0.65 -0.05 -17.27
C THR A 317 -1.29 1.24 -16.77
N ALA A 318 -1.11 1.56 -15.49
CA ALA A 318 -1.64 2.80 -14.93
C ALA A 318 -1.09 4.02 -15.67
N PRO A 319 -1.91 5.05 -15.94
CA PRO A 319 -1.49 6.26 -16.66
C PRO A 319 -0.66 7.20 -15.75
N LEU A 320 0.43 6.69 -15.16
CA LEU A 320 1.24 7.39 -14.17
C LEU A 320 1.79 8.75 -14.68
N PRO A 321 2.25 8.88 -15.94
CA PRO A 321 2.64 10.19 -16.48
C PRO A 321 1.48 11.20 -16.50
N GLU A 322 0.25 10.74 -16.80
CA GLU A 322 -0.94 11.59 -16.74
C GLU A 322 -1.28 11.97 -15.31
N MET A 323 -1.24 11.03 -14.37
CA MET A 323 -1.45 11.30 -12.95
C MET A 323 -0.50 12.40 -12.44
N LEU A 324 0.78 12.32 -12.82
CA LEU A 324 1.78 13.33 -12.46
C LEU A 324 1.51 14.70 -13.11
N ARG A 325 1.09 14.72 -14.39
CA ARG A 325 0.71 15.96 -15.07
C ARG A 325 -0.50 16.65 -14.42
N GLN A 326 -1.47 15.87 -13.94
CA GLN A 326 -2.62 16.37 -13.20
C GLN A 326 -2.30 16.70 -11.73
N SER A 327 -1.04 16.55 -11.31
CA SER A 327 -0.60 16.77 -9.92
C SER A 327 -1.28 15.84 -8.90
N CYS A 328 -1.69 14.66 -9.31
CA CYS A 328 -2.19 13.64 -8.39
C CYS A 328 -1.09 13.27 -7.39
N ARG A 329 -1.49 13.04 -6.14
CA ARG A 329 -0.63 12.38 -5.18
C ARG A 329 -0.64 10.88 -5.48
N VAL A 330 0.48 10.37 -5.98
CA VAL A 330 0.63 8.95 -6.32
C VAL A 330 1.57 8.27 -5.33
N ALA A 331 1.21 7.07 -4.91
CA ALA A 331 1.96 6.23 -3.99
C ALA A 331 2.16 4.83 -4.60
N MET A 332 3.23 4.15 -4.21
CA MET A 332 3.55 2.79 -4.65
C MET A 332 2.83 1.76 -3.76
N GLY A 333 2.14 0.81 -4.37
CA GLY A 333 1.63 -0.39 -3.73
C GLY A 333 2.17 -1.66 -4.41
N LEU A 334 2.19 -2.77 -3.67
CA LEU A 334 2.63 -4.07 -4.19
C LEU A 334 1.47 -5.03 -4.41
N ASP A 335 0.33 -4.82 -3.75
CA ASP A 335 -0.91 -5.62 -3.87
C ASP A 335 -0.74 -7.12 -3.55
N GLY A 336 0.26 -7.42 -2.76
CA GLY A 336 0.48 -8.70 -2.13
C GLY A 336 0.42 -9.94 -3.03
N MET A 337 1.52 -10.33 -3.65
CA MET A 337 1.73 -11.65 -4.26
C MET A 337 0.93 -11.92 -5.54
N ALA A 338 0.49 -10.89 -6.26
CA ALA A 338 -0.25 -11.06 -7.50
C ALA A 338 0.67 -11.31 -8.72
N PHE A 339 1.85 -10.71 -8.75
CA PHE A 339 2.83 -10.91 -9.84
C PHE A 339 4.20 -11.27 -9.29
N ASP A 340 4.71 -10.45 -8.39
CA ASP A 340 6.08 -10.53 -7.89
C ASP A 340 6.26 -11.63 -6.85
N GLU A 341 5.25 -11.84 -6.03
CA GLU A 341 5.17 -12.89 -5.00
C GLU A 341 6.33 -12.90 -3.97
N ASP A 342 7.12 -11.82 -3.86
CA ASP A 342 8.20 -11.68 -2.88
C ASP A 342 8.26 -10.31 -2.18
N ASP A 343 7.33 -9.39 -2.51
CA ASP A 343 7.21 -8.03 -1.96
C ASP A 343 8.46 -7.17 -2.14
N ASP A 344 9.21 -7.35 -3.24
CA ASP A 344 10.42 -6.57 -3.52
C ASP A 344 10.08 -5.13 -3.95
N ALA A 345 10.07 -4.24 -2.96
CA ALA A 345 9.71 -2.85 -3.15
C ALA A 345 10.72 -2.06 -4.01
N LEU A 346 12.01 -2.41 -3.97
CA LEU A 346 13.01 -1.79 -4.83
C LEU A 346 12.78 -2.19 -6.30
N ARG A 347 12.47 -3.46 -6.55
CA ARG A 347 12.12 -3.93 -7.90
C ARG A 347 10.83 -3.31 -8.39
N GLU A 348 9.79 -3.19 -7.56
CA GLU A 348 8.55 -2.50 -7.90
C GLU A 348 8.81 -1.04 -8.29
N MET A 349 9.58 -0.32 -7.48
CA MET A 349 9.99 1.05 -7.75
C MET A 349 10.75 1.18 -9.09
N ARG A 350 11.69 0.29 -9.34
CA ARG A 350 12.48 0.26 -10.60
C ARG A 350 11.63 -0.07 -11.81
N LEU A 351 10.70 -1.02 -11.69
CA LEU A 351 9.74 -1.38 -12.73
C LEU A 351 8.86 -0.17 -13.09
N ALA A 352 8.26 0.47 -12.10
CA ALA A 352 7.47 1.67 -12.31
C ALA A 352 8.29 2.79 -12.98
N TYR A 353 9.53 3.01 -12.52
CA TYR A 353 10.41 4.01 -13.12
C TYR A 353 10.77 3.68 -14.56
N ALA A 354 11.14 2.43 -14.85
CA ALA A 354 11.50 2.01 -16.20
C ALA A 354 10.34 2.19 -17.21
N LEU A 355 9.10 1.93 -16.76
CA LEU A 355 7.91 2.08 -17.59
C LEU A 355 7.50 3.55 -17.82
N HIS A 356 7.75 4.43 -16.84
CA HIS A 356 7.11 5.74 -16.81
C HIS A 356 8.08 6.92 -16.82
N ARG A 357 9.40 6.71 -16.80
CA ARG A 357 10.41 7.79 -16.75
C ARG A 357 10.47 8.69 -17.99
N GLY A 358 9.88 8.24 -19.11
CA GLY A 358 9.89 8.95 -20.38
C GLY A 358 10.68 8.24 -21.47
N TRP A 359 10.67 8.82 -22.68
CA TRP A 359 11.31 8.27 -23.88
C TRP A 359 12.28 9.28 -24.48
N GLY A 360 13.40 8.79 -25.01
CA GLY A 360 14.41 9.67 -25.61
C GLY A 360 14.95 10.67 -24.60
N PHE A 361 14.79 11.95 -24.86
CA PHE A 361 15.23 13.05 -23.97
C PHE A 361 14.07 13.62 -23.11
N GLU A 362 12.87 13.06 -23.22
CA GLU A 362 11.73 13.48 -22.38
C GLU A 362 11.78 12.83 -21.01
N THR A 363 11.43 13.58 -19.99
CA THR A 363 11.30 13.08 -18.62
C THR A 363 9.85 13.25 -18.18
N SER A 364 9.14 12.14 -18.02
CA SER A 364 7.76 12.11 -17.54
C SER A 364 7.67 11.89 -16.02
N MET A 365 8.72 11.34 -15.41
CA MET A 365 8.83 11.12 -13.96
C MET A 365 10.25 11.43 -13.52
N SER A 366 10.41 12.41 -12.64
CA SER A 366 11.71 12.74 -12.03
C SER A 366 12.07 11.73 -10.92
N ARG A 367 13.35 11.73 -10.51
CA ARG A 367 13.84 10.89 -9.39
C ARG A 367 13.19 11.29 -8.05
N SER A 368 12.98 12.57 -7.81
CA SER A 368 12.30 13.05 -6.61
C SER A 368 10.82 12.63 -6.57
N GLN A 369 10.13 12.66 -7.72
CA GLN A 369 8.77 12.12 -7.82
C GLN A 369 8.75 10.60 -7.58
N LEU A 370 9.71 9.85 -8.12
CA LEU A 370 9.87 8.43 -7.87
C LEU A 370 10.03 8.14 -6.37
N TRP A 371 10.85 8.95 -5.67
CA TRP A 371 11.07 8.76 -4.24
C TRP A 371 9.83 9.12 -3.41
N SER A 372 9.16 10.23 -3.75
CA SER A 372 7.87 10.58 -3.12
C SER A 372 6.83 9.48 -3.29
N PHE A 373 6.76 8.88 -4.50
CA PHE A 373 5.91 7.74 -4.82
C PHE A 373 6.24 6.51 -3.97
N ALA A 374 7.53 6.14 -3.83
CA ALA A 374 7.96 4.92 -3.18
C ALA A 374 8.00 5.00 -1.63
N ALA A 375 8.09 6.21 -1.05
CA ALA A 375 8.28 6.40 0.38
C ALA A 375 7.24 7.36 1.00
N GLN A 376 7.26 8.65 0.62
CA GLN A 376 6.52 9.71 1.34
C GLN A 376 5.00 9.56 1.22
N HIS A 377 4.49 9.40 -0.02
CA HIS A 377 3.06 9.33 -0.25
C HIS A 377 2.44 8.02 0.25
N GLY A 378 3.18 6.90 0.15
CA GLY A 378 2.77 5.62 0.71
C GLY A 378 2.67 5.67 2.22
N ARG A 379 3.67 6.23 2.90
CA ARG A 379 3.63 6.45 4.35
C ARG A 379 2.39 7.27 4.74
N ARG A 380 2.09 8.35 4.02
CA ARG A 380 0.89 9.16 4.28
C ARG A 380 -0.40 8.35 4.15
N SER A 381 -0.52 7.48 3.15
CA SER A 381 -1.68 6.60 2.99
C SER A 381 -1.85 5.65 4.17
N VAL A 382 -0.75 5.06 4.65
CA VAL A 382 -0.75 4.12 5.76
C VAL A 382 -1.15 4.78 7.08
N HIS A 383 -0.58 5.96 7.39
CA HIS A 383 -0.85 6.68 8.64
C HIS A 383 -2.10 7.56 8.61
N GLY A 384 -2.70 7.78 7.44
CA GLY A 384 -3.74 8.77 7.24
C GLY A 384 -3.18 10.19 7.13
N SER A 385 -4.07 11.15 6.97
CA SER A 385 -3.70 12.57 6.94
C SER A 385 -3.19 12.98 8.31
N LEU A 386 -1.87 12.89 8.50
CA LEU A 386 -1.24 13.41 9.71
C LEU A 386 -1.47 14.91 9.81
N ALA A 387 -1.62 15.41 11.02
CA ALA A 387 -1.70 16.84 11.26
C ALA A 387 -0.50 17.53 10.57
N ARG A 388 -0.74 18.72 9.96
CA ARG A 388 0.27 19.48 9.20
C ARG A 388 1.59 19.73 9.95
N SER A 389 1.64 19.46 11.26
CA SER A 389 2.79 19.67 12.15
C SER A 389 3.58 18.41 12.49
N ALA A 390 3.13 17.21 12.10
CA ALA A 390 3.88 15.99 12.37
C ALA A 390 4.98 15.78 11.32
N PRO A 391 6.18 15.28 11.70
CA PRO A 391 7.20 14.88 10.74
C PRO A 391 6.63 13.88 9.74
N GLU A 392 6.72 14.21 8.44
CA GLU A 392 6.08 13.38 7.40
C GLU A 392 6.79 12.04 7.20
N GLY A 393 8.09 11.94 7.56
CA GLY A 393 8.92 10.77 7.30
C GLY A 393 9.21 10.60 5.80
N GLY A 394 9.79 9.45 5.43
CA GLY A 394 10.18 9.17 4.04
C GLY A 394 11.41 9.93 3.57
N ARG A 395 12.14 10.56 4.50
CA ARG A 395 13.46 11.19 4.33
C ARG A 395 14.26 11.03 5.61
N ILE A 396 15.59 11.09 5.51
CA ILE A 396 16.50 11.08 6.67
C ILE A 396 16.88 12.52 7.00
N ALA A 397 16.23 13.09 8.01
CA ALA A 397 16.49 14.45 8.48
C ALA A 397 16.37 14.52 9.99
N VAL A 398 17.08 15.48 10.61
CA VAL A 398 17.02 15.68 12.06
C VAL A 398 15.58 15.93 12.51
N GLY A 399 15.13 15.20 13.54
CA GLY A 399 13.77 15.23 14.06
C GLY A 399 12.80 14.25 13.40
N GLU A 400 13.11 13.69 12.22
CA GLU A 400 12.29 12.67 11.56
C GLU A 400 12.43 11.31 12.27
N PRO A 401 11.42 10.42 12.14
CA PRO A 401 11.54 9.03 12.58
C PRO A 401 12.74 8.32 11.93
N ALA A 402 13.39 7.43 12.67
CA ALA A 402 14.55 6.68 12.19
C ALA A 402 14.14 5.42 11.41
N ASP A 403 13.21 5.57 10.46
CA ASP A 403 12.78 4.50 9.56
C ASP A 403 13.77 4.43 8.38
N LEU A 404 14.73 3.52 8.47
CA LEU A 404 15.90 3.45 7.59
C LEU A 404 16.04 2.08 6.92
N VAL A 405 16.57 2.08 5.72
CA VAL A 405 17.08 0.90 5.02
C VAL A 405 18.58 1.00 4.88
N LEU A 406 19.27 -0.10 5.19
CA LEU A 406 20.70 -0.23 5.03
C LEU A 406 20.98 -1.32 4.01
N LEU A 407 21.51 -0.94 2.86
CA LEU A 407 21.91 -1.86 1.80
C LEU A 407 23.41 -2.13 1.86
N ASN A 408 23.80 -3.33 1.44
CA ASN A 408 25.21 -3.67 1.24
C ASN A 408 25.75 -2.94 0.02
N TRP A 409 26.51 -1.87 0.24
CA TRP A 409 27.08 -1.08 -0.85
C TRP A 409 28.10 -1.88 -1.67
N ASP A 410 28.86 -2.80 -1.04
CA ASP A 410 29.84 -3.62 -1.76
C ASP A 410 29.19 -4.54 -2.79
N ALA A 411 27.92 -4.95 -2.57
CA ALA A 411 27.17 -5.75 -3.53
C ALA A 411 26.59 -4.92 -4.69
N LEU A 412 26.37 -3.62 -4.48
CA LEU A 412 25.88 -2.69 -5.51
C LEU A 412 27.04 -2.10 -6.35
N ASP A 413 28.16 -1.81 -5.71
CA ASP A 413 29.32 -1.11 -6.27
C ASP A 413 30.52 -2.06 -6.44
N ASP A 414 30.31 -3.18 -7.14
CA ASP A 414 31.35 -4.17 -7.41
C ASP A 414 32.39 -3.72 -8.47
N ASP A 415 32.02 -2.77 -9.34
CA ASP A 415 32.87 -2.21 -10.40
C ASP A 415 33.55 -0.88 -10.02
N ALA A 416 33.37 -0.40 -8.80
CA ALA A 416 33.80 0.91 -8.31
C ALA A 416 33.20 2.11 -9.08
N LEU A 417 32.20 2.74 -8.46
CA LEU A 417 31.54 3.94 -8.97
C LEU A 417 32.57 5.06 -9.27
N LEU A 418 32.51 5.62 -10.47
CA LEU A 418 33.37 6.74 -10.83
C LEU A 418 33.09 7.97 -9.94
N PRO A 419 34.12 8.76 -9.61
CA PRO A 419 33.97 10.00 -8.87
C PRO A 419 32.93 10.93 -9.53
N GLY A 420 32.00 11.44 -8.75
CA GLY A 420 30.96 12.38 -9.21
C GLY A 420 29.69 11.74 -9.78
N VAL A 421 29.62 10.40 -9.88
CA VAL A 421 28.38 9.70 -10.21
C VAL A 421 27.53 9.54 -8.93
N ASP A 422 26.23 9.79 -9.05
CA ASP A 422 25.32 9.67 -7.93
C ASP A 422 25.09 8.19 -7.57
N PRO A 423 25.30 7.76 -6.31
CA PRO A 423 24.97 6.41 -5.85
C PRO A 423 23.52 5.97 -6.12
N LEU A 424 22.58 6.92 -6.25
CA LEU A 424 21.21 6.64 -6.65
C LEU A 424 21.14 5.99 -8.04
N ASP A 425 22.07 6.29 -8.96
CA ASP A 425 22.12 5.67 -10.28
C ASP A 425 22.36 4.16 -10.21
N LEU A 426 23.27 3.74 -9.32
CA LEU A 426 23.55 2.32 -9.09
C LEU A 426 22.36 1.63 -8.41
N LEU A 427 21.73 2.28 -7.44
CA LEU A 427 20.53 1.75 -6.80
C LEU A 427 19.42 1.51 -7.82
N LEU A 428 19.17 2.45 -8.72
CA LEU A 428 18.15 2.31 -9.76
C LEU A 428 18.53 1.30 -10.86
N ALA A 429 19.82 1.05 -11.07
CA ALA A 429 20.30 0.08 -12.06
C ALA A 429 20.36 -1.36 -11.51
N ARG A 430 20.76 -1.54 -10.26
CA ARG A 430 21.14 -2.85 -9.70
C ARG A 430 20.41 -3.24 -8.40
N GLY A 431 19.79 -2.29 -7.70
CA GLY A 431 19.09 -2.49 -6.43
C GLY A 431 17.85 -3.35 -6.51
#